data_da8c3a777074383fe0cb062737138a45
#
_entry.id   da8c3a777074383fe0cb062737138a45
#
_cell.length_a   1.000
_cell.length_b   1.000
_cell.length_c   1.000
_cell.angle_alpha   90.00
_cell.angle_beta   90.00
_cell.angle_gamma   90.00
#
_symmetry.space_group_name_H-M   'P 1'
#
loop_
_entity.id
_entity.type
_entity.pdbx_description
1 polymer ?
#
loop_
_entity_poly.entity_id
_entity_poly.type
_entity_poly.pdbx_seq_one_letter_code
_entity_poly.pdbx_strand_id
1 'polypeptide(L)'
;MTGAAPFVVGSPTLARMRLRLDLAYDGTDFHGWAAQPGLRTVEGELSAAITTVLRLAEPARLTVAGRTDAGVHAAGQVVHVDIEPDELERAVGHSGRRPEEALATRLRGVLPPDAVVHRVRVAPEGFDARFSAVSRRYRYLVCDDPARVDPLRRREVVSLRTPLDVDAMNSATRQLLGLRNFAAFCKKREGASTTRTLLRYDWTRREDGLLEASVLADAFCHSMVRALIGALVPVGTGARGTDFPAEVLTTGVRDPRVKVMPAHGLCLVEVGYPADDALAARALEARARREE
;
A
#
# COMPACT_ATOMS: atom_id res chain seq x y z
N MET A 1 -43.87 49.09 1.35
CA MET A 1 -44.04 47.67 0.91
C MET A 1 -42.66 47.05 0.87
N THR A 2 -42.28 46.44 1.97
CA THR A 2 -40.97 45.77 2.14
C THR A 2 -41.14 44.28 1.81
N GLY A 3 -40.61 43.86 0.67
CA GLY A 3 -40.58 42.46 0.25
C GLY A 3 -39.51 41.70 1.00
N ALA A 4 -39.88 40.76 1.85
CA ALA A 4 -38.99 39.82 2.45
C ALA A 4 -38.49 38.80 1.40
N ALA A 5 -37.15 38.66 1.27
CA ALA A 5 -36.57 37.62 0.43
C ALA A 5 -36.81 36.25 1.08
N PRO A 6 -37.09 35.18 0.32
CA PRO A 6 -37.27 33.85 0.88
C PRO A 6 -35.94 33.32 1.43
N PHE A 7 -35.99 32.90 2.71
CA PHE A 7 -34.91 32.08 3.33
C PHE A 7 -34.80 30.78 2.55
N VAL A 8 -33.70 30.59 1.85
CA VAL A 8 -33.30 29.28 1.31
C VAL A 8 -32.87 28.42 2.51
N VAL A 9 -33.76 27.56 2.95
CA VAL A 9 -33.45 26.50 3.93
C VAL A 9 -32.48 25.56 3.21
N GLY A 10 -31.19 25.65 3.56
CA GLY A 10 -30.20 24.69 3.10
C GLY A 10 -30.66 23.27 3.50
N SER A 11 -30.75 22.37 2.51
CA SER A 11 -31.04 20.97 2.73
C SER A 11 -30.10 20.41 3.82
N PRO A 12 -30.59 19.62 4.79
CA PRO A 12 -29.72 19.01 5.79
C PRO A 12 -28.65 18.17 5.06
N THR A 13 -27.39 18.48 5.30
CA THR A 13 -26.29 17.69 4.78
C THR A 13 -26.41 16.29 5.38
N LEU A 14 -26.84 15.33 4.58
CA LEU A 14 -26.92 13.93 5.00
C LEU A 14 -25.54 13.50 5.48
N ALA A 15 -25.49 12.80 6.64
CA ALA A 15 -24.24 12.31 7.19
C ALA A 15 -23.58 11.35 6.17
N ARG A 16 -22.35 11.69 5.74
CA ARG A 16 -21.62 10.88 4.77
C ARG A 16 -21.36 9.49 5.34
N MET A 17 -21.54 8.49 4.50
CA MET A 17 -21.24 7.10 4.78
C MET A 17 -19.81 6.80 4.34
N ARG A 18 -19.01 6.19 5.20
CA ARG A 18 -17.67 5.71 4.84
C ARG A 18 -17.73 4.34 4.22
N LEU A 19 -17.17 4.21 3.01
CA LEU A 19 -16.99 2.94 2.33
C LEU A 19 -15.52 2.52 2.42
N ARG A 20 -15.29 1.24 2.72
CA ARG A 20 -13.99 0.58 2.58
C ARG A 20 -13.98 -0.18 1.27
N LEU A 21 -12.90 0.00 0.52
CA LEU A 21 -12.60 -0.71 -0.71
C LEU A 21 -11.33 -1.54 -0.51
N ASP A 22 -11.42 -2.84 -0.82
CA ASP A 22 -10.28 -3.76 -0.88
C ASP A 22 -9.95 -3.97 -2.37
N LEU A 23 -8.69 -3.72 -2.79
CA LEU A 23 -8.32 -3.70 -4.21
C LEU A 23 -6.91 -4.23 -4.46
N ALA A 24 -6.66 -4.65 -5.72
CA ALA A 24 -5.37 -5.06 -6.22
C ALA A 24 -5.02 -4.31 -7.51
N TYR A 25 -3.71 -4.22 -7.82
CA TYR A 25 -3.23 -3.66 -9.09
C TYR A 25 -1.84 -4.18 -9.47
N ASP A 26 -1.61 -4.35 -10.77
CA ASP A 26 -0.29 -4.41 -11.38
C ASP A 26 0.25 -2.99 -11.49
N GLY A 27 1.25 -2.66 -10.68
CA GLY A 27 1.82 -1.32 -10.59
C GLY A 27 2.76 -0.94 -11.73
N THR A 28 3.06 -1.86 -12.67
CA THR A 28 4.10 -1.70 -13.70
C THR A 28 3.97 -0.41 -14.48
N ASP A 29 2.76 -0.10 -14.96
CA ASP A 29 2.46 1.04 -15.81
C ASP A 29 1.89 2.24 -15.04
N PHE A 30 1.94 2.19 -13.68
CA PHE A 30 1.54 3.29 -12.82
C PHE A 30 2.73 4.07 -12.26
N HIS A 31 2.61 5.39 -12.22
CA HIS A 31 3.56 6.29 -11.55
C HIS A 31 3.37 6.33 -10.02
N GLY A 32 2.97 5.19 -9.45
CA GLY A 32 2.68 4.99 -8.04
C GLY A 32 1.22 5.25 -7.70
N TRP A 33 0.96 5.30 -6.38
CA TRP A 33 -0.39 5.50 -5.87
C TRP A 33 -0.90 6.92 -6.07
N ALA A 34 -0.17 7.92 -5.53
CA ALA A 34 -0.66 9.28 -5.36
C ALA A 34 -0.91 10.00 -6.70
N ALA A 35 -2.06 10.66 -6.82
CA ALA A 35 -2.40 11.48 -7.97
C ALA A 35 -1.33 12.56 -8.23
N GLN A 36 -0.92 12.71 -9.49
CA GLN A 36 0.07 13.66 -9.98
C GLN A 36 -0.39 14.21 -11.33
N PRO A 37 -0.23 15.51 -11.57
CA PRO A 37 -0.64 16.12 -12.84
C PRO A 37 0.02 15.45 -14.05
N GLY A 38 -0.78 15.04 -15.03
CA GLY A 38 -0.30 14.46 -16.29
C GLY A 38 0.26 13.04 -16.20
N LEU A 39 0.23 12.40 -15.00
CA LEU A 39 0.73 11.05 -14.82
C LEU A 39 -0.41 10.07 -14.49
N ARG A 40 -0.32 8.87 -15.04
CA ARG A 40 -1.23 7.77 -14.72
C ARG A 40 -0.89 7.22 -13.34
N THR A 41 -1.83 7.28 -12.40
CA THR A 41 -1.66 6.84 -11.01
C THR A 41 -2.86 6.03 -10.55
N VAL A 42 -2.69 5.14 -9.56
CA VAL A 42 -3.79 4.29 -9.07
C VAL A 42 -4.91 5.13 -8.44
N GLU A 43 -4.55 6.15 -7.66
CA GLU A 43 -5.52 7.08 -7.04
C GLU A 43 -6.31 7.85 -8.11
N GLY A 44 -5.64 8.30 -9.18
CA GLY A 44 -6.28 9.01 -10.28
C GLY A 44 -7.31 8.15 -11.00
N GLU A 45 -6.95 6.92 -11.40
CA GLU A 45 -7.86 5.98 -12.08
C GLU A 45 -9.03 5.59 -11.18
N LEU A 46 -8.77 5.27 -9.91
CA LEU A 46 -9.82 4.86 -8.98
C LEU A 46 -10.77 6.02 -8.65
N SER A 47 -10.25 7.23 -8.43
CA SER A 47 -11.05 8.43 -8.19
C SER A 47 -11.94 8.74 -9.38
N ALA A 48 -11.40 8.72 -10.60
CA ALA A 48 -12.16 8.94 -11.83
C ALA A 48 -13.26 7.88 -12.04
N ALA A 49 -12.94 6.60 -11.79
CA ALA A 49 -13.89 5.51 -11.90
C ALA A 49 -15.07 5.67 -10.91
N ILE A 50 -14.79 5.97 -9.63
CA ILE A 50 -15.82 6.22 -8.61
C ILE A 50 -16.68 7.44 -8.99
N THR A 51 -16.04 8.53 -9.37
CA THR A 51 -16.71 9.78 -9.80
C THR A 51 -17.67 9.50 -10.95
N THR A 52 -17.23 8.73 -11.95
CA THR A 52 -18.04 8.38 -13.13
C THR A 52 -19.21 7.48 -12.75
N VAL A 53 -18.96 6.40 -11.99
CA VAL A 53 -19.99 5.41 -11.62
C VAL A 53 -21.09 6.03 -10.75
N LEU A 54 -20.71 6.88 -9.80
CA LEU A 54 -21.62 7.55 -8.88
C LEU A 54 -22.10 8.91 -9.37
N ARG A 55 -21.61 9.38 -10.53
CA ARG A 55 -21.94 10.69 -11.10
C ARG A 55 -21.75 11.82 -10.09
N LEU A 56 -20.59 11.81 -9.41
CA LEU A 56 -20.26 12.82 -8.41
C LEU A 56 -19.98 14.16 -9.10
N ALA A 57 -20.37 15.26 -8.45
CA ALA A 57 -20.08 16.61 -8.94
C ALA A 57 -18.59 16.96 -8.84
N GLU A 58 -17.90 16.41 -7.83
CA GLU A 58 -16.48 16.62 -7.57
C GLU A 58 -15.73 15.28 -7.58
N PRO A 59 -14.42 15.26 -7.89
CA PRO A 59 -13.62 14.04 -7.84
C PRO A 59 -13.67 13.37 -6.47
N ALA A 60 -13.86 12.05 -6.45
CA ALA A 60 -13.89 11.25 -5.22
C ALA A 60 -12.56 11.39 -4.46
N ARG A 61 -12.63 11.80 -3.19
CA ARG A 61 -11.46 11.94 -2.32
C ARG A 61 -11.15 10.64 -1.60
N LEU A 62 -9.97 10.07 -1.88
CA LEU A 62 -9.57 8.77 -1.38
C LEU A 62 -8.57 8.89 -0.24
N THR A 63 -8.71 8.02 0.77
CA THR A 63 -7.69 7.82 1.80
C THR A 63 -7.18 6.40 1.73
N VAL A 64 -5.90 6.24 1.41
CA VAL A 64 -5.24 4.94 1.24
C VAL A 64 -4.51 4.50 2.51
N ALA A 65 -4.49 3.19 2.78
CA ALA A 65 -3.78 2.60 3.92
C ALA A 65 -2.26 2.82 3.84
N GLY A 66 -1.69 2.74 2.65
CA GLY A 66 -0.27 3.00 2.40
C GLY A 66 0.00 3.28 0.93
N ARG A 67 0.66 4.40 0.64
CA ARG A 67 1.08 4.73 -0.73
C ARG A 67 2.14 3.74 -1.19
N THR A 68 2.03 3.29 -2.44
CA THR A 68 3.05 2.51 -3.13
C THR A 68 3.83 3.40 -4.10
N ASP A 69 5.12 3.13 -4.27
CA ASP A 69 5.98 3.84 -5.24
C ASP A 69 5.63 3.42 -6.69
N ALA A 70 6.13 4.17 -7.68
CA ALA A 70 6.01 3.82 -9.09
C ALA A 70 6.54 2.39 -9.36
N GLY A 71 5.77 1.60 -10.11
CA GLY A 71 6.10 0.22 -10.47
C GLY A 71 5.88 -0.82 -9.34
N VAL A 72 5.39 -0.43 -8.17
CA VAL A 72 5.09 -1.33 -7.05
C VAL A 72 3.66 -1.84 -7.14
N HIS A 73 3.48 -3.15 -7.02
CA HIS A 73 2.18 -3.81 -7.07
C HIS A 73 1.46 -3.81 -5.72
N ALA A 74 0.18 -4.12 -5.76
CA ALA A 74 -0.57 -4.49 -4.56
C ALA A 74 -1.58 -5.61 -4.86
N ALA A 75 -1.64 -6.60 -3.98
CA ALA A 75 -2.68 -7.64 -3.95
C ALA A 75 -3.70 -7.39 -2.83
N GLY A 76 -3.37 -6.54 -1.85
CA GLY A 76 -4.20 -6.27 -0.67
C GLY A 76 -4.16 -4.80 -0.25
N GLN A 77 -4.35 -3.88 -1.19
CA GLN A 77 -4.48 -2.45 -0.85
C GLN A 77 -5.86 -2.17 -0.27
N VAL A 78 -5.91 -1.23 0.66
CA VAL A 78 -7.16 -0.77 1.30
C VAL A 78 -7.29 0.74 1.16
N VAL A 79 -8.51 1.18 0.84
CA VAL A 79 -8.88 2.58 0.67
C VAL A 79 -10.20 2.85 1.38
N HIS A 80 -10.41 4.06 1.85
CA HIS A 80 -11.76 4.52 2.14
C HIS A 80 -12.12 5.78 1.35
N VAL A 81 -13.42 5.95 1.17
CA VAL A 81 -14.06 7.12 0.57
C VAL A 81 -15.33 7.43 1.34
N ASP A 82 -15.62 8.72 1.56
CA ASP A 82 -16.83 9.19 2.21
C ASP A 82 -17.83 9.65 1.13
N ILE A 83 -18.98 8.97 1.02
CA ILE A 83 -20.01 9.14 0.00
C ILE A 83 -21.34 9.44 0.71
N GLU A 84 -22.20 10.26 0.08
CA GLU A 84 -23.57 10.42 0.55
C GLU A 84 -24.40 9.18 0.18
N PRO A 85 -25.34 8.74 1.07
CA PRO A 85 -26.14 7.55 0.80
C PRO A 85 -26.86 7.58 -0.55
N ASP A 86 -27.46 8.72 -0.92
CA ASP A 86 -28.15 8.90 -2.20
C ASP A 86 -27.21 8.78 -3.42
N GLU A 87 -25.94 9.15 -3.24
CA GLU A 87 -24.94 8.98 -4.29
C GLU A 87 -24.60 7.49 -4.48
N LEU A 88 -24.48 6.73 -3.38
CA LEU A 88 -24.22 5.31 -3.45
C LEU A 88 -25.35 4.53 -4.13
N GLU A 89 -26.63 4.92 -3.88
CA GLU A 89 -27.80 4.31 -4.53
C GLU A 89 -27.75 4.40 -6.05
N ARG A 90 -27.10 5.41 -6.63
CA ARG A 90 -26.91 5.54 -8.08
C ARG A 90 -26.17 4.35 -8.71
N ALA A 91 -25.35 3.65 -7.91
CA ALA A 91 -24.68 2.45 -8.38
C ALA A 91 -25.63 1.27 -8.62
N VAL A 92 -26.78 1.21 -7.95
CA VAL A 92 -27.73 0.09 -8.03
C VAL A 92 -28.33 0.00 -9.44
N GLY A 93 -28.82 1.13 -9.99
CA GLY A 93 -29.53 1.15 -11.28
C GLY A 93 -30.70 0.16 -11.25
N HIS A 94 -30.73 -0.75 -12.23
CA HIS A 94 -31.77 -1.78 -12.37
C HIS A 94 -31.32 -3.17 -11.84
N SER A 95 -30.19 -3.26 -11.10
CA SER A 95 -29.57 -4.57 -10.83
C SER A 95 -30.17 -5.34 -9.65
N GLY A 96 -30.95 -4.73 -8.79
CA GLY A 96 -31.49 -5.35 -7.56
C GLY A 96 -30.40 -5.79 -6.54
N ARG A 97 -29.13 -5.42 -6.75
CA ARG A 97 -28.00 -5.71 -5.85
C ARG A 97 -27.98 -4.70 -4.71
N ARG A 98 -27.33 -5.08 -3.60
CA ARG A 98 -26.98 -4.09 -2.56
C ARG A 98 -26.07 -3.01 -3.16
N PRO A 99 -26.18 -1.76 -2.69
CA PRO A 99 -25.44 -0.62 -3.28
C PRO A 99 -23.92 -0.84 -3.35
N GLU A 100 -23.32 -1.41 -2.32
CA GLU A 100 -21.88 -1.69 -2.26
C GLU A 100 -21.46 -2.74 -3.29
N GLU A 101 -22.29 -3.78 -3.48
CA GLU A 101 -22.03 -4.85 -4.45
C GLU A 101 -22.19 -4.35 -5.88
N ALA A 102 -23.19 -3.48 -6.10
CA ALA A 102 -23.41 -2.82 -7.37
C ALA A 102 -22.23 -1.91 -7.73
N LEU A 103 -21.75 -1.10 -6.77
CA LEU A 103 -20.57 -0.26 -6.94
C LEU A 103 -19.34 -1.09 -7.28
N ALA A 104 -19.05 -2.15 -6.52
CA ALA A 104 -17.91 -3.03 -6.81
C ALA A 104 -17.98 -3.63 -8.22
N THR A 105 -19.18 -4.06 -8.65
CA THR A 105 -19.39 -4.62 -9.99
C THR A 105 -19.16 -3.59 -11.10
N ARG A 106 -19.67 -2.37 -10.94
CA ARG A 106 -19.50 -1.30 -11.93
C ARG A 106 -18.05 -0.82 -12.00
N LEU A 107 -17.36 -0.70 -10.85
CA LEU A 107 -15.95 -0.33 -10.81
C LEU A 107 -15.10 -1.32 -11.60
N ARG A 108 -15.36 -2.64 -11.49
CA ARG A 108 -14.66 -3.66 -12.28
C ARG A 108 -14.89 -3.53 -13.78
N GLY A 109 -16.01 -2.96 -14.19
CA GLY A 109 -16.31 -2.70 -15.61
C GLY A 109 -15.73 -1.41 -16.18
N VAL A 110 -15.33 -0.46 -15.31
CA VAL A 110 -14.82 0.86 -15.71
C VAL A 110 -13.30 0.97 -15.51
N LEU A 111 -12.77 0.32 -14.48
CA LEU A 111 -11.33 0.32 -14.21
C LEU A 111 -10.55 -0.39 -15.32
N PRO A 112 -9.32 0.06 -15.60
CA PRO A 112 -8.44 -0.64 -16.54
C PRO A 112 -8.07 -2.03 -16.03
N PRO A 113 -7.63 -2.96 -16.92
CA PRO A 113 -7.41 -4.36 -16.58
C PRO A 113 -6.29 -4.62 -15.55
N ASP A 114 -5.44 -3.63 -15.31
CA ASP A 114 -4.36 -3.67 -14.34
C ASP A 114 -4.73 -3.14 -12.95
N ALA A 115 -6.03 -2.82 -12.73
CA ALA A 115 -6.57 -2.45 -11.42
C ALA A 115 -7.96 -3.09 -11.20
N VAL A 116 -8.18 -3.67 -10.01
CA VAL A 116 -9.44 -4.32 -9.68
C VAL A 116 -9.87 -4.01 -8.25
N VAL A 117 -11.15 -3.67 -8.06
CA VAL A 117 -11.81 -3.60 -6.76
C VAL A 117 -12.46 -4.94 -6.46
N HIS A 118 -11.90 -5.67 -5.50
CA HIS A 118 -12.41 -6.97 -5.08
C HIS A 118 -13.70 -6.84 -4.28
N ARG A 119 -13.74 -5.87 -3.37
CA ARG A 119 -14.85 -5.71 -2.43
C ARG A 119 -15.05 -4.24 -2.08
N VAL A 120 -16.33 -3.84 -1.98
CA VAL A 120 -16.77 -2.59 -1.35
C VAL A 120 -17.69 -2.97 -0.19
N ARG A 121 -17.55 -2.29 0.94
CA ARG A 121 -18.43 -2.46 2.11
C ARG A 121 -18.54 -1.16 2.89
N VAL A 122 -19.63 -0.99 3.62
CA VAL A 122 -19.74 0.06 4.63
C VAL A 122 -18.64 -0.20 5.67
N ALA A 123 -17.86 0.81 5.96
CA ALA A 123 -16.78 0.70 6.95
C ALA A 123 -17.37 0.71 8.36
N PRO A 124 -16.81 -0.06 9.32
CA PRO A 124 -17.16 0.07 10.72
C PRO A 124 -16.94 1.50 11.24
N GLU A 125 -17.64 1.86 12.31
CA GLU A 125 -17.50 3.17 12.93
C GLU A 125 -16.04 3.45 13.33
N GLY A 126 -15.57 4.68 13.07
CA GLY A 126 -14.21 5.10 13.38
C GLY A 126 -13.12 4.52 12.47
N PHE A 127 -13.48 3.70 11.47
CA PHE A 127 -12.50 3.17 10.51
C PHE A 127 -11.81 4.29 9.72
N ASP A 128 -10.49 4.27 9.71
CA ASP A 128 -9.65 5.07 8.82
C ASP A 128 -8.65 4.14 8.13
N ALA A 129 -8.67 4.07 6.79
CA ALA A 129 -7.80 3.15 6.05
C ALA A 129 -6.31 3.31 6.39
N ARG A 130 -5.87 4.54 6.68
CA ARG A 130 -4.48 4.85 6.99
C ARG A 130 -4.15 4.74 8.47
N PHE A 131 -4.97 5.38 9.32
CA PHE A 131 -4.64 5.57 10.74
C PHE A 131 -5.14 4.42 11.63
N SER A 132 -6.20 3.70 11.24
CA SER A 132 -6.61 2.48 11.96
C SER A 132 -5.72 1.28 11.67
N ALA A 133 -4.90 1.31 10.61
CA ALA A 133 -4.04 0.19 10.27
C ALA A 133 -2.91 0.00 11.28
N VAL A 134 -2.67 -1.26 11.68
CA VAL A 134 -1.64 -1.67 12.65
C VAL A 134 -0.41 -2.28 11.99
N SER A 135 -0.56 -2.81 10.77
CA SER A 135 0.57 -3.39 10.05
C SER A 135 0.39 -3.35 8.53
N ARG A 136 1.48 -3.51 7.79
CA ARG A 136 1.52 -3.73 6.34
C ARG A 136 2.49 -4.86 6.09
N ARG A 137 2.09 -5.80 5.21
CA ARG A 137 2.95 -6.90 4.77
C ARG A 137 3.25 -6.76 3.29
N TYR A 138 4.53 -6.82 2.98
CA TYR A 138 5.03 -6.84 1.61
C TYR A 138 5.65 -8.18 1.28
N ARG A 139 5.52 -8.59 0.03
CA ARG A 139 6.25 -9.69 -0.60
C ARG A 139 7.23 -9.11 -1.61
N TYR A 140 8.43 -9.69 -1.72
CA TYR A 140 9.37 -9.39 -2.79
C TYR A 140 9.83 -10.70 -3.44
N LEU A 141 9.72 -10.80 -4.78
CA LEU A 141 10.07 -12.00 -5.51
C LEU A 141 11.38 -11.85 -6.27
N VAL A 142 12.23 -12.86 -6.16
CA VAL A 142 13.53 -12.95 -6.83
C VAL A 142 13.69 -14.32 -7.50
N CYS A 143 14.17 -14.31 -8.74
CA CYS A 143 14.74 -15.49 -9.40
C CYS A 143 16.27 -15.36 -9.38
N ASP A 144 16.95 -16.21 -8.65
CA ASP A 144 18.42 -16.21 -8.50
C ASP A 144 19.12 -17.30 -9.34
N ASP A 145 18.36 -17.97 -10.22
CA ASP A 145 18.85 -18.95 -11.18
C ASP A 145 18.46 -18.52 -12.61
N PRO A 146 19.44 -18.09 -13.44
CA PRO A 146 19.16 -17.66 -14.81
C PRO A 146 18.45 -18.72 -15.68
N ALA A 147 18.61 -20.02 -15.39
CA ALA A 147 17.96 -21.09 -16.11
C ALA A 147 16.46 -21.24 -15.80
N ARG A 148 16.00 -20.60 -14.73
CA ARG A 148 14.60 -20.62 -14.26
C ARG A 148 13.84 -19.33 -14.50
N VAL A 149 14.41 -18.37 -15.22
CA VAL A 149 13.75 -17.10 -15.52
C VAL A 149 12.53 -17.35 -16.40
N ASP A 150 11.35 -17.02 -15.89
CA ASP A 150 10.10 -17.06 -16.61
C ASP A 150 9.75 -15.68 -17.19
N PRO A 151 9.77 -15.50 -18.53
CA PRO A 151 9.41 -14.22 -19.14
C PRO A 151 7.97 -13.79 -18.92
N LEU A 152 7.04 -14.71 -18.63
CA LEU A 152 5.65 -14.39 -18.32
C LEU A 152 5.52 -13.72 -16.95
N ARG A 153 6.48 -13.95 -16.05
CA ARG A 153 6.51 -13.34 -14.71
C ARG A 153 7.44 -12.13 -14.59
N ARG A 154 7.97 -11.61 -15.69
CA ARG A 154 8.93 -10.50 -15.73
C ARG A 154 8.45 -9.21 -15.05
N ARG A 155 7.12 -9.05 -14.90
CA ARG A 155 6.52 -7.87 -14.26
C ARG A 155 6.48 -7.95 -12.74
N GLU A 156 6.68 -9.14 -12.14
CA GLU A 156 6.61 -9.34 -10.69
C GLU A 156 7.85 -10.00 -10.08
N VAL A 157 8.78 -10.51 -10.90
CA VAL A 157 9.96 -11.25 -10.44
C VAL A 157 11.23 -10.53 -10.89
N VAL A 158 12.11 -10.23 -9.94
CA VAL A 158 13.42 -9.66 -10.23
C VAL A 158 14.43 -10.78 -10.45
N SER A 159 15.09 -10.79 -11.62
CA SER A 159 16.11 -11.78 -11.93
C SER A 159 17.49 -11.31 -11.46
N LEU A 160 18.19 -12.19 -10.75
CA LEU A 160 19.59 -12.07 -10.37
C LEU A 160 20.41 -13.15 -11.09
N ARG A 161 21.72 -12.92 -11.25
CA ARG A 161 22.61 -13.86 -11.96
C ARG A 161 23.37 -14.80 -11.04
N THR A 162 23.25 -14.60 -9.73
CA THR A 162 24.03 -15.32 -8.71
C THR A 162 23.06 -15.91 -7.71
N PRO A 163 23.20 -17.21 -7.40
CA PRO A 163 22.44 -17.86 -6.33
C PRO A 163 22.62 -17.15 -4.99
N LEU A 164 21.58 -17.14 -4.17
CA LEU A 164 21.57 -16.50 -2.88
C LEU A 164 21.49 -17.55 -1.75
N ASP A 165 22.34 -17.37 -0.74
CA ASP A 165 22.28 -18.13 0.50
C ASP A 165 21.16 -17.59 1.40
N VAL A 166 20.04 -18.33 1.45
CA VAL A 166 18.84 -17.99 2.22
C VAL A 166 19.10 -18.01 3.73
N ASP A 167 19.93 -18.93 4.20
CA ASP A 167 20.22 -19.08 5.63
C ASP A 167 21.08 -17.90 6.13
N ALA A 168 22.09 -17.50 5.36
CA ALA A 168 22.87 -16.30 5.65
C ALA A 168 21.99 -15.04 5.66
N MET A 169 21.09 -14.90 4.67
CA MET A 169 20.14 -13.79 4.61
C MET A 169 19.20 -13.78 5.82
N ASN A 170 18.61 -14.92 6.19
CA ASN A 170 17.73 -15.02 7.36
C ASN A 170 18.47 -14.77 8.70
N SER A 171 19.73 -15.15 8.80
CA SER A 171 20.56 -14.79 9.94
C SER A 171 20.72 -13.28 10.09
N ALA A 172 20.96 -12.57 8.97
CA ALA A 172 21.12 -11.14 8.95
C ALA A 172 19.79 -10.38 9.25
N THR A 173 18.63 -10.89 8.80
CA THR A 173 17.33 -10.22 9.05
C THR A 173 16.98 -10.12 10.52
N ARG A 174 17.37 -11.11 11.34
CA ARG A 174 17.06 -11.15 12.79
C ARG A 174 17.58 -9.92 13.53
N GLN A 175 18.70 -9.36 13.09
CA GLN A 175 19.33 -8.18 13.70
C GLN A 175 18.56 -6.87 13.42
N LEU A 176 17.67 -6.87 12.42
CA LEU A 176 16.88 -5.71 12.03
C LEU A 176 15.52 -5.64 12.72
N LEU A 177 15.08 -6.71 13.38
CA LEU A 177 13.75 -6.80 13.99
C LEU A 177 13.57 -5.83 15.18
N GLY A 178 12.31 -5.50 15.47
CA GLY A 178 11.89 -4.64 16.55
C GLY A 178 11.82 -3.16 16.17
N LEU A 179 11.70 -2.31 17.19
CA LEU A 179 11.64 -0.84 17.04
C LEU A 179 13.04 -0.29 16.76
N ARG A 180 13.24 0.26 15.57
CA ARG A 180 14.51 0.80 15.09
C ARG A 180 14.33 2.08 14.29
N ASN A 181 15.38 2.87 14.18
CA ASN A 181 15.44 3.98 13.23
C ASN A 181 15.97 3.49 11.87
N PHE A 182 15.10 3.41 10.87
CA PHE A 182 15.43 2.95 9.52
C PHE A 182 15.87 4.07 8.57
N ALA A 183 16.36 5.20 9.06
CA ALA A 183 16.79 6.33 8.22
C ALA A 183 17.79 5.92 7.13
N ALA A 184 18.70 4.97 7.43
CA ALA A 184 19.68 4.44 6.49
C ALA A 184 19.06 3.75 5.27
N PHE A 185 17.85 3.24 5.40
CA PHE A 185 17.11 2.53 4.34
C PHE A 185 16.01 3.39 3.69
N CYS A 186 15.85 4.64 4.09
CA CYS A 186 14.75 5.49 3.66
C CYS A 186 15.24 6.64 2.77
N LYS A 187 14.44 7.03 1.77
CA LYS A 187 14.59 8.33 1.14
C LYS A 187 14.06 9.38 2.12
N LYS A 188 14.92 10.33 2.51
CA LYS A 188 14.57 11.40 3.45
C LYS A 188 13.34 12.18 2.94
N ARG A 189 12.40 12.43 3.83
CA ARG A 189 11.26 13.31 3.60
C ARG A 189 11.07 14.16 4.84
N GLU A 190 10.96 15.45 4.66
CA GLU A 190 10.75 16.41 5.73
C GLU A 190 9.46 16.12 6.51
N GLY A 191 9.50 16.21 7.82
CA GLY A 191 8.37 15.93 8.72
C GLY A 191 7.94 14.46 8.79
N ALA A 192 8.73 13.51 8.26
CA ALA A 192 8.41 12.08 8.31
C ALA A 192 9.36 11.34 9.26
N SER A 193 8.81 10.70 10.29
CA SER A 193 9.56 9.78 11.16
C SER A 193 10.10 8.59 10.34
N THR A 194 11.30 8.14 10.68
CA THR A 194 11.94 6.92 10.14
C THR A 194 12.00 5.78 11.16
N THR A 195 11.52 6.02 12.38
CA THR A 195 11.41 5.00 13.42
C THR A 195 10.22 4.09 13.13
N ARG A 196 10.45 2.77 13.04
CA ARG A 196 9.44 1.75 12.69
C ARG A 196 9.67 0.50 13.51
N THR A 197 8.60 -0.27 13.71
CA THR A 197 8.66 -1.59 14.29
C THR A 197 8.63 -2.62 13.18
N LEU A 198 9.80 -3.20 12.85
CA LEU A 198 9.88 -4.33 11.93
C LEU A 198 9.51 -5.60 12.68
N LEU A 199 8.33 -6.16 12.33
CA LEU A 199 7.71 -7.29 13.04
C LEU A 199 8.19 -8.64 12.52
N ARG A 200 8.43 -8.71 11.19
CA ARG A 200 8.88 -9.91 10.50
C ARG A 200 9.71 -9.53 9.28
N TYR A 201 10.80 -10.27 9.06
CA TYR A 201 11.56 -10.21 7.81
C TYR A 201 12.24 -11.56 7.61
N ASP A 202 11.72 -12.36 6.69
CA ASP A 202 12.23 -13.69 6.37
C ASP A 202 12.25 -13.92 4.85
N TRP A 203 13.11 -14.84 4.45
CA TRP A 203 13.27 -15.32 3.10
C TRP A 203 12.98 -16.81 3.03
N THR A 204 12.28 -17.23 2.01
CA THR A 204 12.01 -18.64 1.75
C THR A 204 12.23 -18.96 0.28
N ARG A 205 12.76 -20.16 0.00
CA ARG A 205 12.75 -20.70 -1.36
C ARG A 205 11.47 -21.47 -1.55
N ARG A 206 10.70 -21.03 -2.56
CA ARG A 206 9.41 -21.60 -2.91
C ARG A 206 9.59 -22.89 -3.71
N GLU A 207 8.52 -23.66 -3.87
CA GLU A 207 8.49 -24.90 -4.69
C GLU A 207 8.80 -24.62 -6.16
N ASP A 208 8.38 -23.46 -6.68
CA ASP A 208 8.68 -23.00 -8.05
C ASP A 208 10.16 -22.53 -8.20
N GLY A 209 10.96 -22.62 -7.16
CA GLY A 209 12.38 -22.24 -7.11
C GLY A 209 12.65 -20.76 -6.91
N LEU A 210 11.62 -19.92 -6.91
CA LEU A 210 11.79 -18.49 -6.61
C LEU A 210 12.12 -18.27 -5.15
N LEU A 211 12.80 -17.17 -4.88
CA LEU A 211 12.97 -16.64 -3.53
C LEU A 211 11.87 -15.62 -3.23
N GLU A 212 11.25 -15.77 -2.08
CA GLU A 212 10.27 -14.84 -1.56
C GLU A 212 10.76 -14.22 -0.25
N ALA A 213 10.88 -12.88 -0.23
CA ALA A 213 10.98 -12.14 1.01
C ALA A 213 9.60 -11.77 1.52
N SER A 214 9.33 -11.99 2.81
CA SER A 214 8.15 -11.50 3.52
C SER A 214 8.59 -10.46 4.55
N VAL A 215 8.05 -9.23 4.42
CA VAL A 215 8.42 -8.09 5.28
C VAL A 215 7.16 -7.51 5.89
N LEU A 216 7.04 -7.58 7.23
CA LEU A 216 5.91 -7.06 8.00
C LEU A 216 6.40 -5.98 8.98
N ALA A 217 5.76 -4.82 8.97
CA ALA A 217 6.03 -3.72 9.91
C ALA A 217 4.74 -2.95 10.23
N ASP A 218 4.80 -2.15 11.30
CA ASP A 218 3.74 -1.20 11.65
C ASP A 218 3.49 -0.16 10.54
N ALA A 219 4.58 0.32 9.93
CA ALA A 219 4.58 1.20 8.76
C ALA A 219 5.94 1.13 8.05
N PHE A 220 6.01 1.71 6.85
CA PHE A 220 7.26 1.82 6.08
C PHE A 220 7.50 3.26 5.66
N CYS A 221 8.76 3.69 5.68
CA CYS A 221 9.17 4.93 5.04
C CYS A 221 9.51 4.71 3.56
N HIS A 222 9.64 5.80 2.80
CA HIS A 222 9.82 5.78 1.34
C HIS A 222 11.01 4.90 0.93
N SER A 223 10.78 3.94 0.07
CA SER A 223 11.75 2.96 -0.47
C SER A 223 12.35 1.99 0.56
N MET A 224 11.88 1.99 1.82
CA MET A 224 12.47 1.19 2.91
C MET A 224 12.56 -0.30 2.56
N VAL A 225 11.45 -0.94 2.15
CA VAL A 225 11.45 -2.37 1.85
C VAL A 225 12.46 -2.70 0.75
N ARG A 226 12.47 -1.94 -0.34
CA ARG A 226 13.38 -2.15 -1.47
C ARG A 226 14.86 -1.97 -1.08
N ALA A 227 15.14 -1.07 -0.15
CA ALA A 227 16.49 -0.88 0.39
C ALA A 227 16.87 -2.03 1.35
N LEU A 228 15.93 -2.49 2.20
CA LEU A 228 16.16 -3.68 3.04
C LEU A 228 16.50 -4.92 2.20
N ILE A 229 15.73 -5.18 1.12
CA ILE A 229 16.04 -6.24 0.16
C ILE A 229 17.45 -6.05 -0.43
N GLY A 230 17.79 -4.83 -0.85
CA GLY A 230 19.07 -4.50 -1.45
C GLY A 230 20.27 -4.64 -0.51
N ALA A 231 20.06 -4.52 0.80
CA ALA A 231 21.10 -4.79 1.80
C ALA A 231 21.33 -6.31 2.01
N LEU A 232 20.30 -7.13 1.79
CA LEU A 232 20.41 -8.60 1.97
C LEU A 232 21.00 -9.30 0.75
N VAL A 233 20.83 -8.77 -0.47
CA VAL A 233 21.41 -9.39 -1.69
C VAL A 233 22.92 -9.58 -1.59
N PRO A 234 23.75 -8.60 -1.16
CA PRO A 234 25.17 -8.80 -0.97
C PRO A 234 25.53 -9.85 0.09
N VAL A 235 24.68 -10.01 1.11
CA VAL A 235 24.85 -11.07 2.12
C VAL A 235 24.58 -12.43 1.48
N GLY A 236 23.48 -12.58 0.75
CA GLY A 236 23.13 -13.83 0.07
C GLY A 236 24.15 -14.26 -0.98
N THR A 237 24.83 -13.33 -1.67
CA THR A 237 25.93 -13.65 -2.59
C THR A 237 27.26 -13.92 -1.91
N GLY A 238 27.37 -13.76 -0.58
CA GLY A 238 28.64 -13.86 0.16
C GLY A 238 29.57 -12.65 0.00
N ALA A 239 29.16 -11.61 -0.72
CA ALA A 239 29.98 -10.39 -0.91
C ALA A 239 30.08 -9.53 0.36
N ARG A 240 29.18 -9.74 1.33
CA ARG A 240 29.15 -9.09 2.65
C ARG A 240 28.82 -10.11 3.73
N GLY A 241 29.32 -9.85 4.95
CA GLY A 241 28.95 -10.65 6.12
C GLY A 241 27.52 -10.43 6.57
N THR A 242 27.02 -11.31 7.42
CA THR A 242 25.65 -11.25 7.96
C THR A 242 25.38 -10.02 8.82
N ASP A 243 26.40 -9.34 9.33
CA ASP A 243 26.29 -8.13 10.14
C ASP A 243 26.11 -6.85 9.29
N PHE A 244 26.36 -6.91 7.99
CA PHE A 244 26.32 -5.75 7.10
C PHE A 244 25.01 -4.95 7.17
N PRO A 245 23.79 -5.55 7.16
CA PRO A 245 22.56 -4.77 7.26
C PRO A 245 22.40 -4.07 8.63
N ALA A 246 22.89 -4.68 9.71
CA ALA A 246 22.89 -4.07 11.05
C ALA A 246 23.90 -2.92 11.14
N GLU A 247 25.10 -3.06 10.57
CA GLU A 247 26.07 -1.95 10.43
C GLU A 247 25.46 -0.77 9.68
N VAL A 248 24.79 -1.03 8.54
CA VAL A 248 24.09 0.01 7.79
C VAL A 248 23.03 0.69 8.65
N LEU A 249 22.24 -0.05 9.41
CA LEU A 249 21.20 0.50 10.28
C LEU A 249 21.77 1.53 11.27
N THR A 250 22.97 1.30 11.80
CA THR A 250 23.60 2.18 12.80
C THR A 250 24.07 3.51 12.23
N THR A 251 24.23 3.65 10.90
CA THR A 251 24.72 4.89 10.28
C THR A 251 23.73 6.06 10.45
N GLY A 252 22.45 5.78 10.63
CA GLY A 252 21.39 6.78 10.80
C GLY A 252 21.13 7.68 9.58
N VAL A 253 21.87 7.51 8.50
CA VAL A 253 21.73 8.24 7.23
C VAL A 253 21.72 7.26 6.07
N ARG A 254 21.13 7.66 4.94
CA ARG A 254 21.05 6.80 3.75
C ARG A 254 22.45 6.36 3.33
N ASP A 255 22.67 5.04 3.35
CA ASP A 255 23.95 4.44 3.03
C ASP A 255 24.07 4.18 1.51
N PRO A 256 25.09 4.75 0.82
CA PRO A 256 25.27 4.57 -0.62
C PRO A 256 25.64 3.13 -1.02
N ARG A 257 26.11 2.32 -0.07
CA ARG A 257 26.42 0.90 -0.31
C ARG A 257 25.15 0.05 -0.50
N VAL A 258 23.99 0.56 -0.09
CA VAL A 258 22.69 -0.13 -0.23
C VAL A 258 22.00 0.26 -1.53
N LYS A 259 21.96 -0.66 -2.48
CA LYS A 259 21.21 -0.49 -3.72
C LYS A 259 19.72 -0.66 -3.47
N VAL A 260 18.90 0.31 -3.89
CA VAL A 260 17.44 0.14 -3.87
C VAL A 260 17.03 -0.81 -4.99
N MET A 261 16.43 -1.94 -4.61
CA MET A 261 16.02 -2.97 -5.57
C MET A 261 14.87 -2.51 -6.49
N PRO A 262 14.72 -3.11 -7.69
CA PRO A 262 13.66 -2.78 -8.62
C PRO A 262 12.26 -2.80 -7.99
N ALA A 263 11.37 -1.91 -8.44
CA ALA A 263 10.04 -1.78 -7.88
C ALA A 263 9.13 -2.97 -8.20
N HIS A 264 9.24 -3.52 -9.40
CA HIS A 264 8.37 -4.59 -9.89
C HIS A 264 8.46 -5.91 -9.10
N GLY A 265 9.53 -6.15 -8.34
CA GLY A 265 9.57 -7.29 -7.42
C GLY A 265 8.69 -7.13 -6.17
N LEU A 266 8.26 -5.90 -5.87
CA LEU A 266 7.57 -5.56 -4.62
C LEU A 266 6.05 -5.54 -4.78
N CYS A 267 5.35 -6.22 -3.88
CA CYS A 267 3.90 -6.24 -3.80
C CYS A 267 3.41 -6.03 -2.36
N LEU A 268 2.52 -5.05 -2.14
CA LEU A 268 1.75 -4.94 -0.90
C LEU A 268 0.70 -6.03 -0.87
N VAL A 269 0.85 -7.02 0.00
CA VAL A 269 -0.05 -8.19 0.05
C VAL A 269 -1.12 -8.10 1.11
N GLU A 270 -0.91 -7.27 2.15
CA GLU A 270 -1.88 -7.17 3.24
C GLU A 270 -1.72 -5.86 4.03
N VAL A 271 -2.86 -5.33 4.46
CA VAL A 271 -2.95 -4.28 5.48
C VAL A 271 -3.72 -4.83 6.67
N GLY A 272 -3.06 -4.93 7.81
CA GLY A 272 -3.66 -5.41 9.07
C GLY A 272 -4.39 -4.29 9.81
N TYR A 273 -5.57 -4.61 10.34
CA TYR A 273 -6.38 -3.74 11.19
C TYR A 273 -6.71 -4.47 12.50
N PRO A 274 -6.94 -3.74 13.60
CA PRO A 274 -7.45 -4.34 14.84
C PRO A 274 -8.92 -4.76 14.67
N ALA A 275 -9.52 -5.32 15.70
CA ALA A 275 -10.98 -5.57 15.77
C ALA A 275 -11.78 -4.26 15.63
N ASP A 276 -13.02 -4.38 15.17
CA ASP A 276 -13.81 -3.20 14.75
C ASP A 276 -14.03 -2.20 15.89
N ASP A 277 -14.17 -2.64 17.12
CA ASP A 277 -14.32 -1.82 18.34
C ASP A 277 -13.05 -1.01 18.69
N ALA A 278 -11.88 -1.43 18.23
CA ALA A 278 -10.61 -0.75 18.48
C ALA A 278 -10.17 0.21 17.36
N LEU A 279 -10.89 0.27 16.22
CA LEU A 279 -10.51 1.05 15.05
C LEU A 279 -10.41 2.54 15.33
N ALA A 280 -11.40 3.11 16.03
CA ALA A 280 -11.45 4.53 16.35
C ALA A 280 -10.30 4.94 17.28
N ALA A 281 -10.10 4.17 18.37
CA ALA A 281 -9.04 4.42 19.34
C ALA A 281 -7.66 4.36 18.66
N ARG A 282 -7.44 3.34 17.81
CA ARG A 282 -6.19 3.20 17.04
C ARG A 282 -5.95 4.38 16.10
N ALA A 283 -6.99 4.87 15.42
CA ALA A 283 -6.87 6.01 14.51
C ALA A 283 -6.48 7.30 15.25
N LEU A 284 -7.04 7.55 16.44
CA LEU A 284 -6.71 8.69 17.29
C LEU A 284 -5.25 8.61 17.77
N GLU A 285 -4.82 7.47 18.30
CA GLU A 285 -3.45 7.24 18.74
C GLU A 285 -2.43 7.48 17.61
N ALA A 286 -2.73 6.98 16.40
CA ALA A 286 -1.83 7.12 15.26
C ALA A 286 -1.73 8.55 14.73
N ARG A 287 -2.77 9.39 14.94
CA ARG A 287 -2.73 10.81 14.58
C ARG A 287 -1.93 11.61 15.62
N ALA A 288 -2.15 11.37 16.91
CA ALA A 288 -1.42 12.06 18.00
C ALA A 288 0.10 11.88 17.86
N ARG A 289 0.59 10.66 17.61
CA ARG A 289 2.02 10.39 17.37
C ARG A 289 2.64 11.09 16.14
N ARG A 290 1.85 11.75 15.35
CA ARG A 290 2.29 12.44 14.13
C ARG A 290 2.41 13.95 14.34
N GLU A 291 1.74 14.46 15.35
CA GLU A 291 1.75 15.87 15.74
C GLU A 291 2.90 16.15 16.72
N GLU A 292 3.48 15.10 17.34
CA GLU A 292 4.75 15.13 18.09
C GLU A 292 5.97 15.01 17.13
#